data_89a10d8212cba405ab4765f3b9c2a4bb
#
_entry.id   89a10d8212cba405ab4765f3b9c2a4bb
#
_cell.length_a   1.000
_cell.length_b   1.000
_cell.length_c   1.000
_cell.angle_alpha   90.00
_cell.angle_beta   90.00
_cell.angle_gamma   90.00
#
_symmetry.space_group_name_H-M   'P 1'
#
loop_
_entity.id
_entity.type
_entity.pdbx_description
1 polymer ?
#
loop_
_entity_poly.entity_id
_entity_poly.type
_entity_poly.pdbx_seq_one_letter_code
_entity_poly.pdbx_strand_id
1 'polypeptide(L)'
;MSSIKPYVLTGIATLLVGAMLLVVWMYRHPPEIPRFGRVDIARLVAHQQQSMVQRIKPGLDAQEQTKLFEEAKAFGAKLDAALEQVSRGCASALVNTAALLKTSDSRIPDLTEQVAQATGLVLPASTTK
;
A
#
# COMPACT_ATOMS: atom_id res chain seq x y z
N MET A 1 47.39 27.11 -34.37
CA MET A 1 45.99 27.12 -33.92
C MET A 1 45.18 25.90 -34.42
N SER A 2 45.77 24.74 -34.70
CA SER A 2 45.05 23.57 -35.25
C SER A 2 45.00 22.32 -34.34
N SER A 3 45.53 22.40 -33.13
CA SER A 3 45.62 21.25 -32.19
C SER A 3 44.38 21.03 -31.30
N ILE A 4 43.45 21.99 -31.28
CA ILE A 4 42.25 21.89 -30.40
C ILE A 4 41.14 21.03 -31.02
N LYS A 5 41.08 20.94 -32.35
CA LYS A 5 40.06 20.21 -33.09
C LYS A 5 39.94 18.70 -32.71
N PRO A 6 41.08 17.93 -32.60
CA PRO A 6 40.96 16.52 -32.28
C PRO A 6 40.45 16.28 -30.85
N TYR A 7 40.81 17.11 -29.88
CA TYR A 7 40.35 16.97 -28.49
C TYR A 7 38.86 17.28 -28.33
N VAL A 8 38.36 18.28 -29.07
CA VAL A 8 36.93 18.59 -29.08
C VAL A 8 36.12 17.48 -29.72
N LEU A 9 36.62 16.90 -30.82
CA LEU A 9 35.96 15.76 -31.46
C LEU A 9 35.89 14.54 -30.59
N THR A 10 37.00 14.22 -29.88
CA THR A 10 37.05 13.10 -28.93
C THR A 10 36.11 13.35 -27.76
N GLY A 11 36.02 14.56 -27.21
CA GLY A 11 35.12 14.93 -26.14
C GLY A 11 33.65 14.73 -26.50
N ILE A 12 33.27 15.16 -27.71
CA ILE A 12 31.90 14.98 -28.23
C ILE A 12 31.59 13.48 -28.43
N ALA A 13 32.51 12.70 -28.98
CA ALA A 13 32.33 11.28 -29.18
C ALA A 13 32.14 10.53 -27.86
N THR A 14 32.93 10.88 -26.81
CA THR A 14 32.80 10.28 -25.48
C THR A 14 31.47 10.62 -24.81
N LEU A 15 30.99 11.86 -24.96
CA LEU A 15 29.71 12.31 -24.48
C LEU A 15 28.55 11.54 -25.16
N LEU A 16 28.61 11.34 -26.45
CA LEU A 16 27.58 10.59 -27.19
C LEU A 16 27.56 9.13 -26.79
N VAL A 17 28.72 8.49 -26.63
CA VAL A 17 28.79 7.11 -26.17
C VAL A 17 28.27 6.99 -24.73
N GLY A 18 28.63 7.91 -23.85
CA GLY A 18 28.13 7.94 -22.46
C GLY A 18 26.62 8.13 -22.39
N ALA A 19 26.06 9.05 -23.18
CA ALA A 19 24.62 9.27 -23.27
C ALA A 19 23.88 8.02 -23.80
N MET A 20 24.43 7.36 -24.82
CA MET A 20 23.84 6.15 -25.39
C MET A 20 23.84 4.99 -24.38
N LEU A 21 24.92 4.81 -23.62
CA LEU A 21 24.99 3.81 -22.54
C LEU A 21 23.98 4.10 -21.43
N LEU A 22 23.79 5.37 -21.06
CA LEU A 22 22.82 5.80 -20.07
C LEU A 22 21.38 5.51 -20.52
N VAL A 23 21.06 5.78 -21.78
CA VAL A 23 19.75 5.48 -22.37
C VAL A 23 19.49 3.97 -22.38
N VAL A 24 20.49 3.17 -22.82
CA VAL A 24 20.37 1.70 -22.81
C VAL A 24 20.21 1.17 -21.38
N TRP A 25 20.92 1.74 -20.42
CA TRP A 25 20.81 1.36 -19.02
C TRP A 25 19.42 1.70 -18.43
N MET A 26 18.88 2.91 -18.69
CA MET A 26 17.52 3.30 -18.30
C MET A 26 16.46 2.42 -18.96
N TYR A 27 16.68 2.01 -20.22
CA TYR A 27 15.74 1.14 -20.91
C TYR A 27 15.73 -0.28 -20.35
N ARG A 28 16.88 -0.77 -19.88
CA ARG A 28 17.00 -2.08 -19.22
C ARG A 28 16.59 -2.11 -17.76
N HIS A 29 16.64 -0.95 -17.11
CA HIS A 29 16.28 -0.78 -15.70
C HIS A 29 15.25 0.35 -15.61
N PRO A 30 14.02 0.14 -16.09
CA PRO A 30 12.97 1.16 -15.92
C PRO A 30 12.83 1.46 -14.43
N PRO A 31 12.80 2.74 -14.02
CA PRO A 31 12.59 3.09 -12.64
C PRO A 31 11.23 2.52 -12.20
N GLU A 32 11.26 1.62 -11.24
CA GLU A 32 10.04 1.11 -10.61
C GLU A 32 9.42 2.28 -9.83
N ILE A 33 8.44 2.93 -10.43
CA ILE A 33 7.65 3.95 -9.74
C ILE A 33 6.82 3.23 -8.69
N PRO A 34 7.04 3.46 -7.39
CA PRO A 34 6.27 2.80 -6.35
C PRO A 34 4.80 3.16 -6.55
N ARG A 35 3.97 2.16 -6.74
CA ARG A 35 2.53 2.33 -6.77
C ARG A 35 2.03 2.43 -5.34
N PHE A 36 1.12 3.35 -5.09
CA PHE A 36 0.50 3.53 -3.79
C PHE A 36 -0.94 3.05 -3.87
N GLY A 37 -1.35 2.30 -2.85
CA GLY A 37 -2.75 1.95 -2.61
C GLY A 37 -3.19 2.55 -1.27
N ARG A 38 -4.43 3.02 -1.17
CA ARG A 38 -4.98 3.50 0.10
C ARG A 38 -5.82 2.40 0.75
N VAL A 39 -5.76 2.34 2.08
CA VAL A 39 -6.57 1.43 2.89
C VAL A 39 -7.15 2.21 4.07
N ASP A 40 -8.44 2.08 4.30
CA ASP A 40 -9.12 2.66 5.46
C ASP A 40 -9.12 1.65 6.63
N ILE A 41 -8.02 1.66 7.38
CA ILE A 41 -7.85 0.79 8.55
C ILE A 41 -8.88 1.13 9.63
N ALA A 42 -9.21 2.40 9.80
CA ALA A 42 -10.18 2.83 10.81
C ALA A 42 -11.56 2.21 10.55
N ARG A 43 -11.99 2.15 9.30
CA ARG A 43 -13.26 1.51 8.90
C ARG A 43 -13.25 0.00 9.17
N LEU A 44 -12.14 -0.68 8.89
CA LEU A 44 -11.99 -2.12 9.15
C LEU A 44 -12.08 -2.43 10.65
N VAL A 45 -11.34 -1.67 11.47
CA VAL A 45 -11.31 -1.82 12.92
C VAL A 45 -12.68 -1.46 13.54
N ALA A 46 -13.31 -0.37 13.10
CA ALA A 46 -14.63 0.02 13.59
C ALA A 46 -15.69 -1.05 13.32
N HIS A 47 -15.67 -1.65 12.12
CA HIS A 47 -16.59 -2.74 11.78
C HIS A 47 -16.38 -3.97 12.69
N GLN A 48 -15.13 -4.34 12.92
CA GLN A 48 -14.80 -5.44 13.84
C GLN A 48 -15.23 -5.12 15.27
N GLN A 49 -14.96 -3.92 15.77
CA GLN A 49 -15.39 -3.48 17.09
C GLN A 49 -16.92 -3.53 17.24
N GLN A 50 -17.64 -3.05 16.22
CA GLN A 50 -19.11 -3.11 16.24
C GLN A 50 -19.62 -4.54 16.31
N SER A 51 -19.02 -5.48 15.60
CA SER A 51 -19.38 -6.90 15.68
C SER A 51 -19.09 -7.50 17.04
N MET A 52 -18.02 -7.07 17.72
CA MET A 52 -17.69 -7.50 19.08
C MET A 52 -18.65 -6.91 20.11
N VAL A 53 -18.97 -5.61 20.00
CA VAL A 53 -19.91 -4.94 20.91
C VAL A 53 -21.30 -5.60 20.88
N GLN A 54 -21.76 -6.03 19.71
CA GLN A 54 -23.04 -6.74 19.57
C GLN A 54 -23.05 -8.10 20.31
N ARG A 55 -21.89 -8.69 20.56
CA ARG A 55 -21.75 -9.96 21.31
C ARG A 55 -21.61 -9.75 22.82
N ILE A 56 -21.27 -8.54 23.26
CA ILE A 56 -21.12 -8.22 24.69
C ILE A 56 -22.50 -8.12 25.29
N LYS A 57 -22.85 -9.11 26.13
CA LYS A 57 -24.08 -9.12 26.94
C LYS A 57 -23.75 -8.64 28.36
N PRO A 58 -24.66 -7.93 29.03
CA PRO A 58 -24.49 -7.64 30.46
C PRO A 58 -24.40 -8.93 31.25
N GLY A 59 -23.29 -9.10 32.04
CA GLY A 59 -23.04 -10.31 32.83
C GLY A 59 -22.07 -11.31 32.18
N LEU A 60 -21.23 -10.88 31.24
CA LEU A 60 -20.16 -11.72 30.69
C LEU A 60 -19.26 -12.28 31.78
N ASP A 61 -19.05 -13.61 31.75
CA ASP A 61 -18.10 -14.30 32.58
C ASP A 61 -16.65 -13.95 32.21
N ALA A 62 -15.72 -14.08 33.16
CA ALA A 62 -14.30 -13.80 32.97
C ALA A 62 -13.68 -14.61 31.81
N GLN A 63 -14.16 -15.83 31.56
CA GLN A 63 -13.74 -16.66 30.45
C GLN A 63 -14.17 -16.08 29.10
N GLU A 64 -15.36 -15.52 28.98
CA GLU A 64 -15.87 -14.90 27.76
C GLU A 64 -15.13 -13.60 27.46
N GLN A 65 -14.79 -12.83 28.50
CA GLN A 65 -13.95 -11.65 28.35
C GLN A 65 -12.56 -12.00 27.78
N THR A 66 -11.94 -13.06 28.29
CA THR A 66 -10.65 -13.55 27.83
C THR A 66 -10.71 -13.96 26.35
N LYS A 67 -11.77 -14.68 25.95
CA LYS A 67 -11.99 -15.07 24.55
C LYS A 67 -12.12 -13.86 23.61
N LEU A 68 -12.85 -12.82 24.02
CA LEU A 68 -12.97 -11.59 23.23
C LEU A 68 -11.63 -10.89 23.08
N PHE A 69 -10.80 -10.89 24.10
CA PHE A 69 -9.43 -10.35 24.02
C PHE A 69 -8.55 -11.14 23.05
N GLU A 70 -8.61 -12.46 23.09
CA GLU A 70 -7.88 -13.34 22.17
C GLU A 70 -8.37 -13.15 20.72
N GLU A 71 -9.68 -13.01 20.51
CA GLU A 71 -10.25 -12.71 19.19
C GLU A 71 -9.77 -11.35 18.65
N ALA A 72 -9.73 -10.32 19.50
CA ALA A 72 -9.24 -9.00 19.12
C ALA A 72 -7.75 -9.05 18.73
N LYS A 73 -6.94 -9.77 19.49
CA LYS A 73 -5.52 -9.98 19.19
C LYS A 73 -5.32 -10.77 17.90
N ALA A 74 -6.09 -11.84 17.71
CA ALA A 74 -6.07 -12.65 16.49
C ALA A 74 -6.49 -11.83 15.26
N PHE A 75 -7.46 -10.92 15.41
CA PHE A 75 -7.85 -10.01 14.33
C PHE A 75 -6.72 -9.06 13.94
N GLY A 76 -5.98 -8.50 14.91
CA GLY A 76 -4.82 -7.68 14.62
C GLY A 76 -3.78 -8.40 13.77
N ALA A 77 -3.45 -9.65 14.13
CA ALA A 77 -2.52 -10.48 13.37
C ALA A 77 -3.04 -10.81 11.96
N LYS A 78 -4.35 -11.10 11.83
CA LYS A 78 -4.97 -11.33 10.51
C LYS A 78 -4.96 -10.08 9.64
N LEU A 79 -5.20 -8.91 10.22
CA LEU A 79 -5.18 -7.64 9.50
C LEU A 79 -3.78 -7.34 8.97
N ASP A 80 -2.75 -7.55 9.80
CA ASP A 80 -1.36 -7.35 9.39
C ASP A 80 -0.97 -8.29 8.24
N ALA A 81 -1.29 -9.57 8.35
CA ALA A 81 -1.07 -10.54 7.28
C ALA A 81 -1.84 -10.19 5.98
N ALA A 82 -3.07 -9.70 6.10
CA ALA A 82 -3.88 -9.28 4.96
C ALA A 82 -3.29 -8.04 4.27
N LEU A 83 -2.82 -7.06 5.03
CA LEU A 83 -2.14 -5.89 4.50
C LEU A 83 -0.88 -6.28 3.73
N GLU A 84 -0.09 -7.18 4.29
CA GLU A 84 1.12 -7.69 3.63
C GLU A 84 0.78 -8.47 2.35
N GLN A 85 -0.24 -9.32 2.39
CA GLN A 85 -0.69 -10.08 1.22
C GLN A 85 -1.16 -9.16 0.09
N VAL A 86 -1.98 -8.16 0.40
CA VAL A 86 -2.51 -7.20 -0.59
C VAL A 86 -1.38 -6.32 -1.14
N SER A 87 -0.47 -5.86 -0.28
CA SER A 87 0.71 -5.08 -0.69
C SER A 87 1.57 -5.86 -1.70
N ARG A 88 1.86 -7.12 -1.42
CA ARG A 88 2.64 -7.99 -2.33
C ARG A 88 1.86 -8.28 -3.63
N GLY A 89 0.58 -8.60 -3.53
CA GLY A 89 -0.25 -8.94 -4.69
C GLY A 89 -0.42 -7.79 -5.68
N CYS A 90 -0.49 -6.56 -5.19
CA CYS A 90 -0.62 -5.35 -6.00
C CYS A 90 0.72 -4.69 -6.34
N ALA A 91 1.84 -5.19 -5.83
CA ALA A 91 3.17 -4.55 -5.89
C ALA A 91 3.08 -3.05 -5.53
N SER A 92 2.34 -2.71 -4.48
CA SER A 92 2.00 -1.36 -4.07
C SER A 92 2.34 -1.13 -2.60
N ALA A 93 2.87 0.04 -2.28
CA ALA A 93 2.97 0.48 -0.90
C ALA A 93 1.58 0.91 -0.40
N LEU A 94 1.14 0.38 0.75
CA LEU A 94 -0.15 0.73 1.33
C LEU A 94 -0.03 1.96 2.22
N VAL A 95 -0.95 2.89 2.04
CA VAL A 95 -1.04 4.11 2.86
C VAL A 95 -2.40 4.14 3.55
N ASN A 96 -2.40 4.42 4.84
CA ASN A 96 -3.66 4.59 5.57
C ASN A 96 -4.38 5.85 5.08
N THR A 97 -5.67 5.72 4.78
CA THR A 97 -6.52 6.84 4.34
C THR A 97 -6.49 8.01 5.33
N ALA A 98 -6.39 7.72 6.63
CA ALA A 98 -6.27 8.75 7.68
C ALA A 98 -5.00 9.61 7.58
N ALA A 99 -3.95 9.12 6.92
CA ALA A 99 -2.71 9.89 6.69
C ALA A 99 -2.79 10.80 5.46
N LEU A 100 -3.84 10.66 4.64
CA LEU A 100 -4.04 11.47 3.45
C LEU A 100 -4.86 12.70 3.78
N LEU A 101 -4.26 13.89 3.66
CA LEU A 101 -4.94 15.17 3.92
C LEU A 101 -6.05 15.48 2.90
N LYS A 102 -5.97 14.91 1.70
CA LYS A 102 -6.94 15.09 0.63
C LYS A 102 -7.07 13.82 -0.19
N THR A 103 -8.25 13.21 -0.18
CA THR A 103 -8.53 11.92 -0.81
C THR A 103 -9.19 12.01 -2.19
N SER A 104 -9.32 13.22 -2.75
CA SER A 104 -10.00 13.45 -4.04
C SER A 104 -9.20 12.98 -5.26
N ASP A 105 -7.99 12.45 -5.08
CA ASP A 105 -7.19 11.94 -6.20
C ASP A 105 -7.56 10.49 -6.51
N SER A 106 -8.30 10.30 -7.60
CA SER A 106 -8.73 8.99 -8.11
C SER A 106 -7.57 8.09 -8.60
N ARG A 107 -6.35 8.64 -8.64
CA ARG A 107 -5.14 7.90 -9.08
C ARG A 107 -4.64 6.89 -8.06
N ILE A 108 -5.01 7.05 -6.78
CA ILE A 108 -4.65 6.10 -5.73
C ILE A 108 -5.82 5.13 -5.54
N PRO A 109 -5.67 3.86 -5.95
CA PRO A 109 -6.74 2.87 -5.82
C PRO A 109 -7.06 2.60 -4.36
N ASP A 110 -8.34 2.41 -4.06
CA ASP A 110 -8.84 2.00 -2.75
C ASP A 110 -8.80 0.47 -2.66
N LEU A 111 -7.97 -0.04 -1.76
CA LEU A 111 -7.76 -1.47 -1.55
C LEU A 111 -8.43 -1.96 -0.25
N THR A 112 -9.23 -1.12 0.41
CA THR A 112 -9.91 -1.45 1.67
C THR A 112 -10.75 -2.71 1.57
N GLU A 113 -11.47 -2.87 0.47
CA GLU A 113 -12.35 -4.02 0.24
C GLU A 113 -11.55 -5.32 0.05
N GLN A 114 -10.41 -5.25 -0.65
CA GLN A 114 -9.52 -6.40 -0.81
C GLN A 114 -8.91 -6.85 0.52
N VAL A 115 -8.53 -5.89 1.37
CA VAL A 115 -8.04 -6.18 2.73
C VAL A 115 -9.17 -6.76 3.59
N ALA A 116 -10.39 -6.24 3.49
CA ALA A 116 -11.55 -6.79 4.18
C ALA A 116 -11.80 -8.25 3.81
N GLN A 117 -11.80 -8.57 2.52
CA GLN A 117 -11.97 -9.93 2.03
C GLN A 117 -10.85 -10.86 2.54
N ALA A 118 -9.60 -10.40 2.53
CA ALA A 118 -8.47 -11.18 3.03
C ALA A 118 -8.54 -11.43 4.55
N THR A 119 -9.17 -10.53 5.33
CA THR A 119 -9.44 -10.73 6.77
C THR A 119 -10.69 -11.54 7.04
N GLY A 120 -11.52 -11.80 6.02
CA GLY A 120 -12.81 -12.47 6.15
C GLY A 120 -13.94 -11.54 6.63
N LEU A 121 -13.75 -10.22 6.55
CA LEU A 121 -14.78 -9.23 6.87
C LEU A 121 -15.65 -8.95 5.65
N VAL A 122 -16.96 -8.93 5.87
CA VAL A 122 -17.94 -8.47 4.88
C VAL A 122 -18.28 -7.03 5.19
N LEU A 123 -17.66 -6.08 4.48
CA LEU A 123 -18.01 -4.68 4.62
C LEU A 123 -19.32 -4.37 3.88
N PRO A 124 -20.20 -3.56 4.46
CA PRO A 124 -21.32 -3.01 3.69
C PRO A 124 -20.78 -2.16 2.56
N ALA A 125 -21.40 -2.30 1.37
CA ALA A 125 -20.99 -1.56 0.17
C ALA A 125 -20.82 -0.07 0.50
N SER A 126 -19.68 0.49 0.11
CA SER A 126 -19.43 1.92 0.28
C SER A 126 -20.41 2.67 -0.61
N THR A 127 -21.41 3.32 -0.03
CA THR A 127 -22.21 4.34 -0.71
C THR A 127 -21.29 5.52 -1.00
N THR A 128 -20.65 5.47 -2.16
CA THR A 128 -19.94 6.64 -2.72
C THR A 128 -21.00 7.67 -3.04
N LYS A 129 -21.07 8.74 -2.28
CA LYS A 129 -21.92 9.89 -2.53
C LYS A 129 -21.07 10.99 -3.15
#